data_c96ffeab76c1fe4ed1e488c12d340abd
#
_entry.id   c96ffeab76c1fe4ed1e488c12d340abd
#
_cell.length_a   1.000
_cell.length_b   1.000
_cell.length_c   1.000
_cell.angle_alpha   90.00
_cell.angle_beta   90.00
_cell.angle_gamma   90.00
#
_symmetry.space_group_name_H-M   'P 1'
#
loop_
_entity.id
_entity.type
_entity.pdbx_description
1 polymer ?
#
loop_
_entity_poly.entity_id
_entity_poly.type
_entity_poly.pdbx_seq_one_letter_code
_entity_poly.pdbx_strand_id
1 'polypeptide(L)'
;MAVPFLSRCLKFLFFKEIEKWKTVANEITSGIIYTGIVKEVADVHIVGKINREIYKCITDDIVTDEVIITDERIQHTIDRRGKEFYEKYGDKFISIIQEPDFIFKDKENTALVCKEFEINNKYVNLVLRLVVSTDNPEYKNSIITAVGESMKRFEQRLRNNEPLYKKE
;
A
#
# COMPACT_ATOMS: atom_id res chain seq x y z
N MET A 1 -1.24 -28.59 -20.98
CA MET A 1 -2.60 -28.14 -21.36
C MET A 1 -2.90 -26.84 -20.69
N ALA A 2 -3.26 -25.83 -21.44
CA ALA A 2 -3.35 -24.44 -21.06
C ALA A 2 -4.59 -24.12 -20.21
N VAL A 3 -4.46 -23.29 -19.18
CA VAL A 3 -5.36 -22.17 -18.88
C VAL A 3 -4.64 -21.24 -17.90
N PRO A 4 -4.23 -20.06 -18.31
CA PRO A 4 -4.44 -18.87 -17.51
C PRO A 4 -4.61 -17.59 -18.36
N PHE A 5 -5.60 -17.51 -19.24
CA PHE A 5 -5.81 -16.29 -20.06
C PHE A 5 -7.11 -15.54 -19.70
N LEU A 6 -7.93 -16.07 -18.83
CA LEU A 6 -9.26 -15.52 -18.52
C LEU A 6 -9.30 -14.48 -17.38
N SER A 7 -8.23 -14.36 -16.58
CA SER A 7 -8.27 -13.45 -15.41
C SER A 7 -7.98 -11.98 -15.75
N ARG A 8 -7.30 -11.69 -16.86
CA ARG A 8 -6.94 -10.32 -17.25
C ARG A 8 -8.10 -9.57 -17.92
N CYS A 9 -8.95 -10.26 -18.68
CA CYS A 9 -10.11 -9.65 -19.33
C CYS A 9 -11.21 -9.26 -18.34
N LEU A 10 -11.44 -10.05 -17.28
CA LEU A 10 -12.48 -9.74 -16.30
C LEU A 10 -12.18 -8.47 -15.48
N LYS A 11 -10.90 -8.24 -15.11
CA LYS A 11 -10.51 -7.03 -14.35
C LYS A 11 -10.68 -5.75 -15.19
N PHE A 12 -10.45 -5.82 -16.50
CA PHE A 12 -10.59 -4.67 -17.39
C PHE A 12 -12.05 -4.32 -17.69
N LEU A 13 -12.93 -5.33 -17.73
CA LEU A 13 -14.37 -5.14 -17.88
C LEU A 13 -15.01 -4.57 -16.61
N PHE A 14 -14.54 -5.01 -15.44
CA PHE A 14 -15.04 -4.52 -14.15
C PHE A 14 -14.70 -3.03 -13.93
N PHE A 15 -13.52 -2.59 -14.36
CA PHE A 15 -13.11 -1.19 -14.25
C PHE A 15 -13.93 -0.26 -15.17
N LYS A 16 -14.26 -0.71 -16.38
CA LYS A 16 -15.13 0.06 -17.30
C LYS A 16 -16.59 0.16 -16.82
N GLU A 17 -17.08 -0.84 -16.12
CA GLU A 17 -18.43 -0.79 -15.55
C GLU A 17 -18.52 0.18 -14.37
N ILE A 18 -17.50 0.25 -13.50
CA ILE A 18 -17.47 1.20 -12.37
C ILE A 18 -17.49 2.65 -12.86
N GLU A 19 -16.74 2.98 -13.92
CA GLU A 19 -16.78 4.31 -14.55
C GLU A 19 -18.18 4.65 -15.10
N LYS A 20 -18.85 3.68 -15.69
CA LYS A 20 -20.20 3.85 -16.22
C LYS A 20 -21.24 4.10 -15.12
N TRP A 21 -21.11 3.45 -13.97
CA TRP A 21 -21.98 3.66 -12.80
C TRP A 21 -21.73 5.01 -12.12
N LYS A 22 -20.49 5.50 -12.10
CA LYS A 22 -20.15 6.85 -11.60
C LYS A 22 -20.83 7.94 -12.46
N THR A 23 -20.87 7.76 -13.77
CA THR A 23 -21.53 8.70 -14.68
C THR A 23 -23.05 8.70 -14.50
N VAL A 24 -23.68 7.54 -14.33
CA VAL A 24 -25.12 7.42 -14.11
C VAL A 24 -25.54 7.97 -12.74
N ALA A 25 -24.71 7.76 -11.70
CA ALA A 25 -24.96 8.31 -10.36
C ALA A 25 -24.92 9.84 -10.36
N ASN A 26 -24.03 10.47 -11.14
CA ASN A 26 -23.97 11.92 -11.27
C ASN A 26 -25.18 12.55 -12.00
N GLU A 27 -25.81 11.79 -12.91
CA GLU A 27 -27.02 12.28 -13.61
C GLU A 27 -28.29 12.23 -12.75
N ILE A 28 -28.36 11.33 -11.77
CA ILE A 28 -29.53 11.18 -10.89
C ILE A 28 -29.52 12.21 -9.74
N THR A 29 -28.34 12.73 -9.37
CA THR A 29 -28.18 13.67 -8.23
C THR A 29 -28.31 15.15 -8.60
N SER A 30 -28.52 15.50 -9.87
CA SER A 30 -28.63 16.91 -10.30
C SER A 30 -29.94 17.62 -9.89
N GLY A 31 -30.80 16.99 -9.09
CA GLY A 31 -32.09 17.54 -8.69
C GLY A 31 -32.25 17.98 -7.22
N ILE A 32 -31.26 17.73 -6.35
CA ILE A 32 -31.38 18.11 -4.94
C ILE A 32 -30.11 18.86 -4.49
N ILE A 33 -30.23 20.19 -4.43
CA ILE A 33 -29.18 21.03 -3.83
C ILE A 33 -29.28 20.86 -2.30
N TYR A 34 -28.45 19.95 -1.76
CA TYR A 34 -28.06 20.00 -0.36
C TYR A 34 -26.65 20.57 -0.29
N THR A 35 -26.52 21.81 0.17
CA THR A 35 -25.26 22.42 0.62
C THR A 35 -24.78 21.74 1.91
N GLY A 36 -24.39 20.48 1.80
CA GLY A 36 -23.67 19.76 2.82
C GLY A 36 -22.32 19.37 2.22
N ILE A 37 -21.22 19.75 2.88
CA ILE A 37 -19.88 19.28 2.55
C ILE A 37 -19.93 17.75 2.61
N VAL A 38 -20.13 17.11 1.46
CA VAL A 38 -19.92 15.67 1.33
C VAL A 38 -18.41 15.49 1.44
N LYS A 39 -17.96 15.15 2.64
CA LYS A 39 -16.61 14.67 2.85
C LYS A 39 -16.51 13.40 2.01
N GLU A 40 -15.81 13.48 0.87
CA GLU A 40 -15.55 12.34 0.01
C GLU A 40 -14.92 11.26 0.90
N VAL A 41 -15.66 10.19 1.14
CA VAL A 41 -15.14 9.05 1.90
C VAL A 41 -14.11 8.41 0.98
N ALA A 42 -12.83 8.61 1.28
CA ALA A 42 -11.76 7.99 0.53
C ALA A 42 -11.98 6.47 0.51
N ASP A 43 -12.08 5.90 -0.68
CA ASP A 43 -12.22 4.45 -0.80
C ASP A 43 -10.99 3.76 -0.18
N VAL A 44 -11.27 2.78 0.67
CA VAL A 44 -10.26 2.06 1.46
C VAL A 44 -10.13 0.64 0.92
N HIS A 45 -8.92 0.25 0.55
CA HIS A 45 -8.62 -1.08 0.03
C HIS A 45 -7.83 -1.88 1.07
N ILE A 46 -8.29 -3.10 1.36
CA ILE A 46 -7.55 -4.04 2.21
C ILE A 46 -6.40 -4.61 1.40
N VAL A 47 -5.17 -4.42 1.88
CA VAL A 47 -3.96 -4.98 1.28
C VAL A 47 -3.69 -6.38 1.83
N GLY A 48 -3.85 -6.58 3.13
CA GLY A 48 -3.60 -7.85 3.80
C GLY A 48 -3.35 -7.68 5.29
N LYS A 49 -2.54 -8.59 5.85
CA LYS A 49 -2.21 -8.61 7.27
C LYS A 49 -0.70 -8.68 7.46
N ILE A 50 -0.20 -8.00 8.49
CA ILE A 50 1.21 -8.12 8.93
C ILE A 50 1.39 -9.31 9.87
N ASN A 51 2.61 -9.83 9.94
CA ASN A 51 3.03 -10.68 11.05
C ASN A 51 3.53 -9.78 12.20
N ARG A 52 2.74 -9.62 13.26
CA ARG A 52 3.08 -8.74 14.39
C ARG A 52 4.45 -9.03 14.99
N GLU A 53 4.88 -10.28 15.06
CA GLU A 53 6.18 -10.64 15.62
C GLU A 53 7.35 -9.98 14.87
N ILE A 54 7.24 -9.87 13.54
CA ILE A 54 8.26 -9.20 12.72
C ILE A 54 8.25 -7.68 13.00
N TYR A 55 7.06 -7.09 13.16
CA TYR A 55 6.90 -5.64 13.32
C TYR A 55 7.07 -5.12 14.75
N LYS A 56 7.22 -6.01 15.74
CA LYS A 56 7.63 -5.64 17.10
C LYS A 56 8.97 -4.90 17.15
N CYS A 57 9.82 -5.06 16.13
CA CYS A 57 11.03 -4.26 16.01
C CYS A 57 10.79 -2.75 15.90
N ILE A 58 9.58 -2.32 15.52
CA ILE A 58 9.17 -0.91 15.43
C ILE A 58 8.48 -0.46 16.72
N THR A 59 7.49 -1.25 17.18
CA THR A 59 6.73 -0.99 18.40
C THR A 59 6.06 -2.28 18.88
N ASP A 60 6.01 -2.51 20.19
CA ASP A 60 5.27 -3.62 20.80
C ASP A 60 3.76 -3.33 20.88
N ASP A 61 3.36 -2.06 20.77
CA ASP A 61 1.99 -1.58 20.91
C ASP A 61 1.21 -1.62 19.56
N ILE A 62 1.20 -2.77 18.89
CA ILE A 62 0.45 -2.94 17.62
C ILE A 62 -0.97 -3.41 17.94
N VAL A 63 -1.96 -2.57 17.66
CA VAL A 63 -3.38 -2.85 17.95
C VAL A 63 -4.02 -3.78 16.93
N THR A 64 -3.69 -3.64 15.64
CA THR A 64 -4.29 -4.42 14.55
C THR A 64 -3.24 -5.04 13.64
N ASP A 65 -3.55 -6.18 13.03
CA ASP A 65 -2.72 -6.80 11.99
C ASP A 65 -3.14 -6.39 10.57
N GLU A 66 -4.36 -5.84 10.41
CA GLU A 66 -4.87 -5.43 9.10
C GLU A 66 -4.14 -4.22 8.54
N VAL A 67 -3.86 -4.28 7.23
CA VAL A 67 -3.22 -3.20 6.47
C VAL A 67 -4.11 -2.75 5.34
N ILE A 68 -4.28 -1.45 5.22
CA ILE A 68 -5.07 -0.80 4.18
C ILE A 68 -4.20 0.16 3.34
N ILE A 69 -4.74 0.53 2.19
CA ILE A 69 -4.29 1.67 1.39
C ILE A 69 -5.53 2.43 0.91
N THR A 70 -5.49 3.77 0.93
CA THR A 70 -6.58 4.59 0.41
C THR A 70 -6.34 4.99 -1.04
N ASP A 71 -7.42 5.32 -1.78
CA ASP A 71 -7.31 5.82 -3.15
C ASP A 71 -6.38 7.03 -3.25
N GLU A 72 -6.43 7.94 -2.28
CA GLU A 72 -5.52 9.08 -2.20
C GLU A 72 -4.05 8.64 -2.18
N ARG A 73 -3.70 7.59 -1.42
CA ARG A 73 -2.34 7.06 -1.33
C ARG A 73 -1.93 6.28 -2.59
N ILE A 74 -2.87 5.61 -3.23
CA ILE A 74 -2.67 4.99 -4.54
C ILE A 74 -2.35 6.08 -5.57
N GLN A 75 -3.20 7.12 -5.65
CA GLN A 75 -2.99 8.22 -6.58
C GLN A 75 -1.68 8.96 -6.31
N HIS A 76 -1.36 9.25 -5.05
CA HIS A 76 -0.07 9.83 -4.66
C HIS A 76 1.12 8.97 -5.13
N THR A 77 1.02 7.65 -5.04
CA THR A 77 2.06 6.74 -5.52
C THR A 77 2.19 6.80 -7.04
N ILE A 78 1.06 6.82 -7.77
CA ILE A 78 1.01 6.96 -9.23
C ILE A 78 1.62 8.28 -9.67
N ASP A 79 1.27 9.40 -9.04
CA ASP A 79 1.77 10.74 -9.37
C ASP A 79 3.28 10.87 -9.15
N ARG A 80 3.80 10.21 -8.11
CA ARG A 80 5.22 10.28 -7.75
C ARG A 80 6.10 9.28 -8.48
N ARG A 81 5.58 8.12 -8.86
CA ARG A 81 6.36 6.97 -9.37
C ARG A 81 5.96 6.54 -10.77
N GLY A 82 4.84 7.04 -11.28
CA GLY A 82 4.24 6.64 -12.53
C GLY A 82 3.26 5.47 -12.38
N LYS A 83 2.29 5.43 -13.29
CA LYS A 83 1.25 4.39 -13.33
C LYS A 83 1.85 2.99 -13.54
N GLU A 84 2.88 2.89 -14.39
CA GLU A 84 3.57 1.62 -14.66
C GLU A 84 4.19 0.99 -13.41
N PHE A 85 4.71 1.83 -12.48
CA PHE A 85 5.22 1.35 -11.21
C PHE A 85 4.12 0.70 -10.37
N TYR A 86 2.96 1.37 -10.25
CA TYR A 86 1.85 0.85 -9.47
C TYR A 86 1.24 -0.41 -10.11
N GLU A 87 1.06 -0.44 -11.43
CA GLU A 87 0.57 -1.61 -12.17
C GLU A 87 1.51 -2.83 -12.01
N LYS A 88 2.81 -2.58 -11.88
CA LYS A 88 3.82 -3.64 -11.72
C LYS A 88 3.93 -4.20 -10.31
N TYR A 89 3.79 -3.33 -9.31
CA TYR A 89 4.11 -3.70 -7.92
C TYR A 89 2.92 -3.60 -6.95
N GLY A 90 1.80 -3.00 -7.32
CA GLY A 90 0.65 -2.81 -6.44
C GLY A 90 0.08 -4.11 -5.89
N ASP A 91 -0.03 -5.15 -6.73
CA ASP A 91 -0.47 -6.49 -6.34
C ASP A 91 0.54 -7.25 -5.46
N LYS A 92 1.77 -6.76 -5.37
CA LYS A 92 2.86 -7.34 -4.59
C LYS A 92 3.02 -6.71 -3.21
N PHE A 93 2.30 -5.64 -2.90
CA PHE A 93 2.37 -4.99 -1.59
C PHE A 93 2.09 -5.95 -0.45
N ILE A 94 1.15 -6.89 -0.64
CA ILE A 94 0.87 -7.94 0.35
C ILE A 94 2.12 -8.78 0.66
N SER A 95 2.86 -9.21 -0.34
CA SER A 95 4.08 -10.02 -0.15
C SER A 95 5.20 -9.23 0.55
N ILE A 96 5.26 -7.90 0.31
CA ILE A 96 6.25 -7.03 0.96
C ILE A 96 5.94 -6.90 2.45
N ILE A 97 4.67 -6.71 2.84
CA ILE A 97 4.29 -6.55 4.24
C ILE A 97 4.32 -7.87 5.02
N GLN A 98 4.07 -9.01 4.36
CA GLN A 98 4.06 -10.32 5.02
C GLN A 98 5.44 -10.91 5.19
N GLU A 99 6.30 -10.74 4.20
CA GLU A 99 7.63 -11.33 4.13
C GLU A 99 8.67 -10.27 3.73
N PRO A 100 8.92 -9.26 4.56
CA PRO A 100 9.96 -8.26 4.29
C PRO A 100 11.35 -8.89 4.33
N ASP A 101 12.27 -8.39 3.51
CA ASP A 101 13.68 -8.75 3.62
C ASP A 101 14.38 -7.87 4.66
N PHE A 102 13.97 -6.58 4.75
CA PHE A 102 14.47 -5.65 5.76
C PHE A 102 13.37 -4.72 6.25
N ILE A 103 13.48 -4.31 7.52
CA ILE A 103 12.66 -3.23 8.07
C ILE A 103 13.59 -2.21 8.74
N PHE A 104 13.41 -0.94 8.39
CA PHE A 104 14.05 0.19 9.05
C PHE A 104 13.00 1.06 9.75
N LYS A 105 13.41 1.79 10.77
CA LYS A 105 12.59 2.84 11.36
C LYS A 105 12.57 4.05 10.43
N ASP A 106 11.37 4.55 10.10
CA ASP A 106 11.22 5.82 9.35
C ASP A 106 10.91 6.97 10.33
N LYS A 107 9.75 6.90 10.97
CA LYS A 107 9.29 7.83 11.99
C LYS A 107 8.74 7.06 13.18
N GLU A 108 8.20 7.77 14.16
CA GLU A 108 7.47 7.15 15.25
C GLU A 108 6.34 6.26 14.73
N ASN A 109 6.27 5.01 15.17
CA ASN A 109 5.31 3.98 14.76
C ASN A 109 5.20 3.80 13.24
N THR A 110 6.29 4.08 12.49
CA THR A 110 6.33 3.98 11.03
C THR A 110 7.53 3.17 10.58
N ALA A 111 7.25 2.12 9.81
CA ALA A 111 8.24 1.21 9.25
C ALA A 111 8.53 1.56 7.78
N LEU A 112 9.81 1.54 7.40
CA LEU A 112 10.23 1.40 6.00
C LEU A 112 10.46 -0.08 5.73
N VAL A 113 9.52 -0.70 5.04
CA VAL A 113 9.49 -2.14 4.76
C VAL A 113 10.05 -2.39 3.37
N CYS A 114 11.13 -3.16 3.26
CA CYS A 114 11.87 -3.34 2.03
C CYS A 114 11.85 -4.80 1.58
N LYS A 115 11.61 -5.02 0.30
CA LYS A 115 11.71 -6.35 -0.34
C LYS A 115 12.43 -6.24 -1.68
N GLU A 116 13.32 -7.19 -1.92
CA GLU A 116 14.02 -7.34 -3.19
C GLU A 116 13.15 -8.03 -4.23
N PHE A 117 13.20 -7.54 -5.47
CA PHE A 117 12.61 -8.18 -6.64
C PHE A 117 13.69 -8.44 -7.69
N GLU A 118 14.11 -9.69 -7.78
CA GLU A 118 15.22 -10.16 -8.63
C GLU A 118 15.09 -9.75 -10.10
N ILE A 119 13.86 -9.71 -10.64
CA ILE A 119 13.58 -9.45 -12.06
C ILE A 119 14.20 -8.15 -12.57
N ASN A 120 14.51 -7.17 -11.67
CA ASN A 120 15.07 -5.87 -12.06
C ASN A 120 16.21 -5.39 -11.16
N ASN A 121 16.74 -6.22 -10.29
CA ASN A 121 17.72 -5.83 -9.26
C ASN A 121 17.30 -4.53 -8.53
N LYS A 122 16.06 -4.50 -8.09
CA LYS A 122 15.48 -3.34 -7.40
C LYS A 122 14.80 -3.77 -6.11
N TYR A 123 14.93 -2.92 -5.11
CA TYR A 123 14.09 -2.98 -3.92
C TYR A 123 12.80 -2.18 -4.16
N VAL A 124 11.69 -2.71 -3.66
CA VAL A 124 10.46 -1.97 -3.48
C VAL A 124 10.25 -1.77 -1.98
N ASN A 125 10.16 -0.52 -1.60
CA ASN A 125 10.06 -0.10 -0.22
C ASN A 125 8.67 0.49 0.01
N LEU A 126 8.00 0.03 1.07
CA LEU A 126 6.72 0.58 1.53
C LEU A 126 6.95 1.36 2.83
N VAL A 127 6.39 2.54 2.93
CA VAL A 127 6.27 3.27 4.19
C VAL A 127 4.95 2.88 4.82
N LEU A 128 5.00 2.14 5.93
CA LEU A 128 3.86 1.58 6.64
C LEU A 128 3.71 2.24 8.01
N ARG A 129 2.56 2.91 8.26
CA ARG A 129 2.17 3.43 9.57
C ARG A 129 1.48 2.32 10.35
N LEU A 130 1.98 2.03 11.53
CA LEU A 130 1.38 1.10 12.47
C LEU A 130 0.45 1.84 13.43
N VAL A 131 -0.72 1.27 13.68
CA VAL A 131 -1.70 1.79 14.62
C VAL A 131 -1.37 1.29 16.02
N VAL A 132 -1.31 2.22 16.97
CA VAL A 132 -0.99 1.97 18.38
C VAL A 132 -2.19 2.30 19.27
N SER A 133 -2.15 1.90 20.54
CA SER A 133 -3.25 2.06 21.51
C SER A 133 -3.70 3.50 21.73
N THR A 134 -2.84 4.47 21.45
CA THR A 134 -3.15 5.91 21.55
C THR A 134 -3.87 6.47 20.32
N ASP A 135 -3.90 5.71 19.22
CA ASP A 135 -4.63 6.10 18.01
C ASP A 135 -6.13 5.78 18.15
N ASN A 136 -6.96 6.29 17.21
CA ASN A 136 -8.38 5.95 17.17
C ASN A 136 -8.54 4.42 16.93
N PRO A 137 -9.37 3.71 17.74
CA PRO A 137 -9.59 2.25 17.62
C PRO A 137 -10.10 1.78 16.25
N GLU A 138 -10.74 2.67 15.47
CA GLU A 138 -11.24 2.34 14.14
C GLU A 138 -10.15 2.37 13.05
N TYR A 139 -8.97 2.93 13.37
CA TYR A 139 -7.87 3.01 12.41
C TYR A 139 -7.25 1.64 12.15
N LYS A 140 -6.71 1.48 10.95
CA LYS A 140 -5.94 0.32 10.51
C LYS A 140 -4.53 0.75 10.14
N ASN A 141 -3.59 -0.19 10.20
CA ASN A 141 -2.27 0.06 9.65
C ASN A 141 -2.41 0.49 8.18
N SER A 142 -1.63 1.48 7.76
CA SER A 142 -1.83 2.06 6.44
C SER A 142 -0.53 2.23 5.66
N ILE A 143 -0.55 1.90 4.37
CA ILE A 143 0.53 2.22 3.45
C ILE A 143 0.46 3.69 3.10
N ILE A 144 1.50 4.45 3.45
CA ILE A 144 1.60 5.88 3.18
C ILE A 144 2.10 6.14 1.75
N THR A 145 3.09 5.37 1.31
CA THR A 145 3.69 5.48 -0.03
C THR A 145 4.51 4.26 -0.38
N ALA A 146 4.77 4.05 -1.67
CA ALA A 146 5.67 3.04 -2.20
C ALA A 146 6.79 3.68 -3.02
N VAL A 147 7.98 3.11 -2.95
CA VAL A 147 9.19 3.64 -3.61
C VAL A 147 10.03 2.51 -4.20
N GLY A 148 10.38 2.61 -5.48
CA GLY A 148 11.41 1.75 -6.06
C GLY A 148 12.81 2.31 -5.76
N GLU A 149 13.72 1.45 -5.33
CA GLU A 149 15.10 1.82 -5.02
C GLU A 149 16.07 0.91 -5.78
N SER A 150 17.14 1.48 -6.35
CA SER A 150 18.18 0.69 -7.00
C SER A 150 19.06 -0.02 -5.96
N MET A 151 19.65 -1.17 -6.33
CA MET A 151 20.56 -1.92 -5.48
C MET A 151 21.66 -1.03 -4.88
N LYS A 152 22.31 -0.21 -5.70
CA LYS A 152 23.37 0.71 -5.23
C LYS A 152 22.89 1.67 -4.12
N ARG A 153 21.68 2.21 -4.24
CA ARG A 153 21.11 3.09 -3.21
C ARG A 153 20.73 2.31 -1.96
N PHE A 154 20.20 1.12 -2.13
CA PHE A 154 19.86 0.26 -1.00
C PHE A 154 21.10 -0.17 -0.22
N GLU A 155 22.19 -0.56 -0.88
CA GLU A 155 23.48 -0.85 -0.24
C GLU A 155 24.04 0.36 0.51
N GLN A 156 23.88 1.57 -0.03
CA GLN A 156 24.26 2.80 0.68
C GLN A 156 23.39 3.00 1.93
N ARG A 157 22.10 2.69 1.85
CA ARG A 157 21.20 2.73 3.02
C ARG A 157 21.67 1.77 4.10
N LEU A 158 21.99 0.52 3.75
CA LEU A 158 22.49 -0.49 4.68
C LEU A 158 23.80 -0.07 5.37
N ARG A 159 24.67 0.66 4.67
CA ARG A 159 25.91 1.18 5.27
C ARG A 159 25.67 2.33 6.26
N ASN A 160 24.61 3.09 6.05
CA ASN A 160 24.34 4.30 6.84
C ASN A 160 23.29 4.08 7.94
N ASN A 161 22.48 3.02 7.84
CA ASN A 161 21.42 2.73 8.78
C ASN A 161 21.39 1.24 9.09
N GLU A 162 21.33 0.91 10.36
CA GLU A 162 21.14 -0.47 10.80
C GLU A 162 19.66 -0.85 10.65
N PRO A 163 19.33 -1.95 9.96
CA PRO A 163 17.97 -2.44 9.89
C PRO A 163 17.55 -3.00 11.26
N LEU A 164 16.31 -2.72 11.67
CA LEU A 164 15.73 -3.29 12.89
C LEU A 164 15.30 -4.75 12.69
N TYR A 165 15.04 -5.14 11.44
CA TYR A 165 14.77 -6.53 11.06
C TYR A 165 15.50 -6.85 9.75
N LYS A 166 16.05 -8.05 9.70
CA LYS A 166 16.66 -8.64 8.50
C LYS A 166 16.20 -10.10 8.42
N LYS A 167 15.67 -10.49 7.27
CA LYS A 167 15.31 -11.87 6.97
C LYS A 167 16.59 -12.73 6.94
N GLU A 168 16.57 -13.85 7.63
CA GLU A 168 17.64 -14.86 7.60
C GLU A 168 17.64 -15.67 6.29
#